data_ce9b4615146d48469b21efb855eaa753
#
_entry.id   ce9b4615146d48469b21efb855eaa753
#
_cell.length_a   1.000
_cell.length_b   1.000
_cell.length_c   1.000
_cell.angle_alpha   90.00
_cell.angle_beta   90.00
_cell.angle_gamma   90.00
#
_symmetry.space_group_name_H-M   'P 1'
#
loop_
_entity.id
_entity.type
_entity.pdbx_description
1 polymer ?
#
loop_
_entity_poly.entity_id
_entity_poly.type
_entity_poly.pdbx_seq_one_letter_code
_entity_poly.pdbx_strand_id
1 'polypeptide(L)'
;MTDKNTKANLYNALAACMRGFFEAFAMGVIDDAYGDDDKTKASKMEPKNVKQALLNYYGEVGKMFFDQMFYTIAQLTYDNVDEAVERVKAECGEGATVPDYMRVACREQAVYEAMVEEYKRNFSALLAGGMPSPKSHIADRVKGDMLAASDSGQCLRLLVRVVIRSYVMGLRLSTDGQHKLNQASLLRILAENINLLTHDDVITGDFETVDQLLAHVCGGEESFAIMSEEMNNVMNDVIGGDAI
;
A
#
# COMPACT_ATOMS: atom_id res chain seq x y z
N MET A 1 2.98 -0.17 31.27
CA MET A 1 3.84 -0.70 30.22
C MET A 1 3.20 -0.25 28.90
N THR A 2 3.42 0.97 28.53
CA THR A 2 2.92 1.59 27.31
C THR A 2 4.03 1.45 26.27
N ASP A 3 3.98 0.59 25.52
CA ASP A 3 3.65 0.42 24.15
C ASP A 3 4.63 0.98 23.13
N LYS A 4 5.90 0.54 23.29
CA LYS A 4 6.85 0.64 22.18
C LYS A 4 6.35 -0.14 20.96
N ASN A 5 5.57 -1.20 21.17
CA ASN A 5 5.03 -2.02 20.08
C ASN A 5 3.92 -1.31 19.29
N THR A 6 3.05 -0.55 19.96
CA THR A 6 1.96 0.14 19.27
C THR A 6 2.49 1.23 18.33
N LYS A 7 3.54 1.94 18.74
CA LYS A 7 4.17 2.99 17.93
C LYS A 7 4.93 2.41 16.73
N ALA A 8 5.63 1.31 16.91
CA ALA A 8 6.28 0.59 15.80
C ALA A 8 5.26 0.13 14.74
N ASN A 9 4.08 -0.31 15.16
CA ASN A 9 3.03 -0.76 14.26
C ASN A 9 2.52 0.34 13.33
N LEU A 10 2.40 1.60 13.77
CA LEU A 10 1.99 2.71 12.91
C LEU A 10 2.96 2.90 11.74
N TYR A 11 4.26 2.90 12.01
CA TYR A 11 5.26 3.10 10.96
C TYR A 11 5.34 1.93 10.01
N ASN A 12 5.27 0.72 10.55
CA ASN A 12 5.22 -0.48 9.73
C ASN A 12 3.96 -0.48 8.86
N ALA A 13 2.81 -0.06 9.39
CA ALA A 13 1.57 0.08 8.64
C ALA A 13 1.70 1.10 7.50
N LEU A 14 2.23 2.29 7.79
CA LEU A 14 2.43 3.33 6.78
C LEU A 14 3.43 2.90 5.71
N ALA A 15 4.54 2.29 6.12
CA ALA A 15 5.56 1.79 5.21
C ALA A 15 5.03 0.66 4.32
N ALA A 16 4.30 -0.28 4.91
CA ALA A 16 3.70 -1.40 4.19
C ALA A 16 2.64 -0.91 3.19
N CYS A 17 1.78 0.03 3.60
CA CYS A 17 0.78 0.61 2.70
C CYS A 17 1.44 1.37 1.54
N MET A 18 2.48 2.16 1.82
CA MET A 18 3.17 2.93 0.78
C MET A 18 3.92 2.03 -0.20
N ARG A 19 4.66 1.05 0.31
CA ARG A 19 5.32 0.05 -0.52
C ARG A 19 4.29 -0.75 -1.31
N GLY A 20 3.24 -1.23 -0.63
CA GLY A 20 2.16 -2.01 -1.21
C GLY A 20 1.45 -1.30 -2.37
N PHE A 21 1.25 0.02 -2.25
CA PHE A 21 0.71 0.82 -3.34
C PHE A 21 1.57 0.72 -4.61
N PHE A 22 2.85 1.02 -4.51
CA PHE A 22 3.74 1.05 -5.67
C PHE A 22 4.00 -0.33 -6.25
N GLU A 23 4.18 -1.33 -5.38
CA GLU A 23 4.41 -2.72 -5.80
C GLU A 23 3.19 -3.31 -6.51
N ALA A 24 2.00 -3.13 -5.93
CA ALA A 24 0.76 -3.63 -6.49
C ALA A 24 0.43 -2.93 -7.82
N PHE A 25 0.59 -1.62 -7.90
CA PHE A 25 0.44 -0.88 -9.15
C PHE A 25 1.38 -1.43 -10.24
N ALA A 26 2.65 -1.60 -9.92
CA ALA A 26 3.63 -2.12 -10.88
C ALA A 26 3.29 -3.54 -11.35
N MET A 27 2.86 -4.41 -10.42
CA MET A 27 2.45 -5.77 -10.77
C MET A 27 1.18 -5.80 -11.60
N GLY A 28 0.21 -4.92 -11.32
CA GLY A 28 -0.98 -4.78 -12.15
C GLY A 28 -0.64 -4.42 -13.61
N VAL A 29 0.27 -3.47 -13.81
CA VAL A 29 0.76 -3.12 -15.15
C VAL A 29 1.48 -4.28 -15.82
N ILE A 30 2.30 -5.04 -15.07
CA ILE A 30 3.05 -6.18 -15.59
C ILE A 30 2.10 -7.34 -15.95
N ASP A 31 1.16 -7.64 -15.07
CA ASP A 31 0.22 -8.74 -15.25
C ASP A 31 -0.69 -8.52 -16.45
N ASP A 32 -1.15 -7.29 -16.69
CA ASP A 32 -1.91 -6.95 -17.87
C ASP A 32 -1.08 -7.07 -19.17
N ALA A 33 0.17 -6.60 -19.14
CA ALA A 33 1.04 -6.63 -20.31
C ALA A 33 1.41 -8.04 -20.79
N TYR A 34 1.45 -9.03 -19.88
CA TYR A 34 1.97 -10.38 -20.20
C TYR A 34 0.97 -11.53 -20.03
N GLY A 35 -0.22 -11.27 -19.52
CA GLY A 35 -1.24 -12.31 -19.31
C GLY A 35 -0.86 -13.36 -18.24
N ASP A 36 -1.53 -14.54 -18.29
CA ASP A 36 -1.43 -15.58 -17.25
C ASP A 36 -0.19 -16.50 -17.33
N ASP A 37 0.76 -16.26 -18.22
CA ASP A 37 1.93 -17.14 -18.41
C ASP A 37 3.06 -16.79 -17.44
N ASP A 38 3.02 -17.37 -16.25
CA ASP A 38 4.02 -17.18 -15.18
C ASP A 38 5.47 -17.48 -15.60
N LYS A 39 5.66 -18.39 -16.53
CA LYS A 39 7.03 -18.75 -16.99
C LYS A 39 7.64 -17.65 -17.85
N THR A 40 6.83 -16.90 -18.54
CA THR A 40 7.27 -15.79 -19.39
C THR A 40 7.47 -14.49 -18.58
N LYS A 41 6.75 -14.31 -17.49
CA LYS A 41 6.80 -13.12 -16.62
C LYS A 41 8.14 -12.94 -15.94
N ALA A 42 8.70 -13.99 -15.37
CA ALA A 42 9.97 -13.93 -14.64
C ALA A 42 11.17 -13.53 -15.53
N SER A 43 11.09 -13.82 -16.83
CA SER A 43 12.17 -13.52 -17.79
C SER A 43 11.98 -12.21 -18.56
N LYS A 44 10.78 -11.60 -18.52
CA LYS A 44 10.42 -10.43 -19.34
C LYS A 44 9.86 -9.27 -18.49
N MET A 45 10.21 -9.15 -17.22
CA MET A 45 9.99 -7.91 -16.48
C MET A 45 10.74 -6.79 -17.24
N GLU A 46 10.06 -6.22 -18.22
CA GLU A 46 10.55 -5.00 -18.83
C GLU A 46 10.08 -3.83 -17.94
N PRO A 47 11.00 -3.28 -17.14
CA PRO A 47 10.79 -2.10 -16.29
C PRO A 47 10.22 -0.91 -17.06
N LYS A 48 10.41 -0.95 -18.36
CA LYS A 48 9.95 0.04 -19.32
C LYS A 48 8.43 0.24 -19.31
N ASN A 49 7.64 -0.82 -19.13
CA ASN A 49 6.19 -0.71 -19.16
C ASN A 49 5.65 -0.01 -17.91
N VAL A 50 6.18 -0.34 -16.73
CA VAL A 50 5.79 0.31 -15.46
C VAL A 50 6.16 1.80 -15.50
N LYS A 51 7.41 2.10 -15.91
CA LYS A 51 7.85 3.49 -16.07
C LYS A 51 6.97 4.26 -17.06
N GLN A 52 6.64 3.64 -18.20
CA GLN A 52 5.82 4.30 -19.22
C GLN A 52 4.39 4.53 -18.71
N ALA A 53 3.80 3.57 -18.01
CA ALA A 53 2.49 3.74 -17.38
C ALA A 53 2.49 4.86 -16.34
N LEU A 54 3.51 4.91 -15.46
CA LEU A 54 3.66 6.00 -14.49
C LEU A 54 3.77 7.38 -15.17
N LEU A 55 4.49 7.48 -16.26
CA LEU A 55 4.67 8.76 -16.97
C LEU A 55 3.43 9.16 -17.75
N ASN A 56 2.75 8.21 -18.40
CA ASN A 56 1.54 8.48 -19.18
C ASN A 56 0.35 8.89 -18.30
N TYR A 57 0.25 8.30 -17.11
CA TYR A 57 -0.89 8.46 -16.20
C TYR A 57 -0.47 9.08 -14.86
N TYR A 58 0.55 9.94 -14.88
CA TYR A 58 1.11 10.53 -13.66
C TYR A 58 0.06 11.24 -12.80
N GLY A 59 -0.86 11.95 -13.43
CA GLY A 59 -1.93 12.68 -12.74
C GLY A 59 -2.90 11.75 -12.01
N GLU A 60 -3.36 10.70 -12.68
CA GLU A 60 -4.30 9.71 -12.15
C GLU A 60 -3.66 8.86 -11.05
N VAL A 61 -2.43 8.39 -11.29
CA VAL A 61 -1.67 7.64 -10.28
C VAL A 61 -1.38 8.51 -9.05
N GLY A 62 -0.99 9.76 -9.27
CA GLY A 62 -0.74 10.71 -8.19
C GLY A 62 -1.98 11.03 -7.38
N LYS A 63 -3.13 11.23 -8.04
CA LYS A 63 -4.41 11.44 -7.38
C LYS A 63 -4.81 10.23 -6.53
N MET A 64 -4.79 9.04 -7.12
CA MET A 64 -5.15 7.82 -6.40
C MET A 64 -4.21 7.53 -5.23
N PHE A 65 -2.90 7.75 -5.42
CA PHE A 65 -1.93 7.64 -4.33
C PHE A 65 -2.29 8.59 -3.19
N PHE A 66 -2.55 9.85 -3.50
CA PHE A 66 -2.95 10.83 -2.49
C PHE A 66 -4.22 10.42 -1.77
N ASP A 67 -5.28 10.09 -2.51
CA ASP A 67 -6.58 9.73 -1.92
C ASP A 67 -6.45 8.52 -1.00
N GLN A 68 -5.76 7.47 -1.41
CA GLN A 68 -5.55 6.28 -0.60
C GLN A 68 -4.65 6.53 0.61
N MET A 69 -3.53 7.25 0.43
CA MET A 69 -2.61 7.50 1.53
C MET A 69 -3.17 8.49 2.54
N PHE A 70 -3.83 9.56 2.10
CA PHE A 70 -4.50 10.49 3.01
C PHE A 70 -5.56 9.76 3.86
N TYR A 71 -6.42 8.96 3.20
CA TYR A 71 -7.43 8.17 3.90
C TYR A 71 -6.78 7.22 4.92
N THR A 72 -5.76 6.46 4.50
CA THR A 72 -5.06 5.51 5.36
C THR A 72 -4.44 6.19 6.56
N ILE A 73 -3.71 7.28 6.36
CA ILE A 73 -3.06 8.01 7.44
C ILE A 73 -4.09 8.60 8.38
N ALA A 74 -5.12 9.25 7.84
CA ALA A 74 -6.19 9.85 8.65
C ALA A 74 -6.90 8.80 9.51
N GLN A 75 -7.18 7.62 8.98
CA GLN A 75 -7.77 6.51 9.74
C GLN A 75 -6.85 5.96 10.84
N LEU A 76 -5.53 6.08 10.67
CA LEU A 76 -4.56 5.62 11.67
C LEU A 76 -4.23 6.67 12.73
N THR A 77 -4.50 7.93 12.46
CA THR A 77 -4.02 9.06 13.29
C THR A 77 -5.15 9.90 13.89
N TYR A 78 -6.36 9.81 13.35
CA TYR A 78 -7.56 10.50 13.80
C TYR A 78 -8.68 9.48 14.04
N ASP A 79 -9.73 9.89 14.76
CA ASP A 79 -10.89 9.04 14.99
C ASP A 79 -11.66 8.78 13.69
N ASN A 80 -11.63 9.74 12.76
CA ASN A 80 -12.23 9.62 11.44
C ASN A 80 -11.55 10.57 10.43
N VAL A 81 -11.80 10.33 9.14
CA VAL A 81 -11.20 11.13 8.05
C VAL A 81 -11.74 12.57 8.04
N ASP A 82 -12.99 12.78 8.43
CA ASP A 82 -13.61 14.11 8.43
C ASP A 82 -12.92 15.04 9.44
N GLU A 83 -12.49 14.51 10.58
CA GLU A 83 -11.71 15.27 11.57
C GLU A 83 -10.38 15.76 10.96
N ALA A 84 -9.67 14.89 10.21
CA ALA A 84 -8.45 15.29 9.52
C ALA A 84 -8.71 16.39 8.48
N VAL A 85 -9.80 16.28 7.72
CA VAL A 85 -10.20 17.29 6.70
C VAL A 85 -10.53 18.62 7.34
N GLU A 86 -11.34 18.62 8.43
CA GLU A 86 -11.68 19.85 9.14
C GLU A 86 -10.43 20.52 9.72
N ARG A 87 -9.48 19.73 10.19
CA ARG A 87 -8.22 20.26 10.69
C ARG A 87 -7.35 20.89 9.58
N VAL A 88 -7.31 20.29 8.39
CA VAL A 88 -6.66 20.91 7.23
C VAL A 88 -7.29 22.25 6.90
N LYS A 89 -8.63 22.34 6.85
CA LYS A 89 -9.33 23.60 6.62
C LYS A 89 -9.03 24.65 7.67
N ALA A 90 -8.98 24.25 8.93
CA ALA A 90 -8.68 25.15 10.04
C ALA A 90 -7.23 25.68 10.03
N GLU A 91 -6.27 24.85 9.69
CA GLU A 91 -4.85 25.20 9.73
C GLU A 91 -4.35 25.89 8.44
N CYS A 92 -4.87 25.47 7.28
CA CYS A 92 -4.35 25.87 5.97
C CYS A 92 -5.36 26.68 5.12
N GLY A 93 -6.64 26.69 5.50
CA GLY A 93 -7.69 27.39 4.76
C GLY A 93 -8.11 26.71 3.46
N GLU A 94 -8.92 27.44 2.65
CA GLU A 94 -9.48 26.90 1.38
C GLU A 94 -8.43 26.65 0.28
N GLY A 95 -7.23 27.21 0.43
CA GLY A 95 -6.13 27.04 -0.52
C GLY A 95 -5.18 25.89 -0.18
N ALA A 96 -5.58 24.98 0.72
CA ALA A 96 -4.75 23.85 1.14
C ALA A 96 -4.29 23.00 -0.04
N THR A 97 -3.01 22.69 -0.06
CA THR A 97 -2.37 21.86 -1.10
C THR A 97 -2.27 20.40 -0.66
N VAL A 98 -1.98 19.49 -1.61
CA VAL A 98 -1.71 18.06 -1.30
C VAL A 98 -0.67 17.89 -0.18
N PRO A 99 0.49 18.57 -0.19
CA PRO A 99 1.42 18.52 0.93
C PRO A 99 0.83 18.96 2.27
N ASP A 100 -0.08 19.94 2.30
CA ASP A 100 -0.72 20.40 3.53
C ASP A 100 -1.64 19.30 4.09
N TYR A 101 -2.46 18.68 3.24
CA TYR A 101 -3.29 17.54 3.64
C TYR A 101 -2.45 16.42 4.24
N MET A 102 -1.37 16.01 3.56
CA MET A 102 -0.51 14.93 4.02
C MET A 102 0.22 15.28 5.32
N ARG A 103 0.71 16.52 5.46
CA ARG A 103 1.38 16.99 6.68
C ARG A 103 0.43 16.99 7.88
N VAL A 104 -0.77 17.51 7.71
CA VAL A 104 -1.77 17.54 8.78
C VAL A 104 -2.21 16.12 9.15
N ALA A 105 -2.44 15.25 8.17
CA ALA A 105 -2.78 13.85 8.42
C ALA A 105 -1.70 13.12 9.21
N CYS A 106 -0.42 13.39 8.97
CA CYS A 106 0.70 12.79 9.72
C CYS A 106 0.81 13.30 11.17
N ARG A 107 0.15 14.39 11.55
CA ARG A 107 0.22 15.08 12.85
C ARG A 107 1.62 15.56 13.25
N GLU A 108 2.65 14.80 12.96
CA GLU A 108 4.05 15.10 13.31
C GLU A 108 4.90 15.34 12.07
N GLN A 109 5.72 16.39 12.12
CA GLN A 109 6.60 16.74 11.00
C GLN A 109 7.57 15.60 10.66
N ALA A 110 8.11 14.91 11.67
CA ALA A 110 9.03 13.78 11.45
C ALA A 110 8.37 12.61 10.71
N VAL A 111 7.10 12.33 10.99
CA VAL A 111 6.31 11.31 10.28
C VAL A 111 6.12 11.70 8.81
N TYR A 112 5.75 12.95 8.58
CA TYR A 112 5.58 13.50 7.24
C TYR A 112 6.88 13.42 6.41
N GLU A 113 8.01 13.84 6.98
CA GLU A 113 9.30 13.78 6.32
C GLU A 113 9.72 12.34 5.99
N ALA A 114 9.56 11.42 6.94
CA ALA A 114 9.85 9.99 6.72
C ALA A 114 8.97 9.42 5.60
N MET A 115 7.69 9.78 5.54
CA MET A 115 6.80 9.37 4.46
C MET A 115 7.19 9.94 3.10
N VAL A 116 7.56 11.21 3.04
CA VAL A 116 8.02 11.83 1.78
C VAL A 116 9.27 11.13 1.25
N GLU A 117 10.19 10.74 2.12
CA GLU A 117 11.38 10.00 1.72
C GLU A 117 11.04 8.58 1.26
N GLU A 118 10.14 7.89 1.94
CA GLU A 118 9.68 6.57 1.55
C GLU A 118 8.96 6.62 0.17
N TYR A 119 8.11 7.63 -0.03
CA TYR A 119 7.50 7.90 -1.34
C TYR A 119 8.56 8.05 -2.43
N LYS A 120 9.53 8.94 -2.22
CA LYS A 120 10.60 9.19 -3.21
C LYS A 120 11.39 7.93 -3.52
N ARG A 121 11.68 7.13 -2.50
CA ARG A 121 12.43 5.88 -2.65
C ARG A 121 11.68 4.87 -3.53
N ASN A 122 10.40 4.61 -3.20
CA ASN A 122 9.59 3.65 -3.95
C ASN A 122 9.31 4.13 -5.37
N PHE A 123 8.95 5.40 -5.55
CA PHE A 123 8.71 5.99 -6.85
C PHE A 123 9.97 5.97 -7.74
N SER A 124 11.13 6.32 -7.18
CA SER A 124 12.41 6.30 -7.89
C SER A 124 12.81 4.88 -8.30
N ALA A 125 12.54 3.87 -7.48
CA ALA A 125 12.78 2.48 -7.83
C ALA A 125 12.00 2.07 -9.08
N LEU A 126 10.70 2.40 -9.16
CA LEU A 126 9.89 2.12 -10.35
C LEU A 126 10.37 2.89 -11.58
N LEU A 127 10.75 4.15 -11.44
CA LEU A 127 11.28 4.94 -12.56
C LEU A 127 12.63 4.40 -13.07
N ALA A 128 13.43 3.81 -12.19
CA ALA A 128 14.67 3.15 -12.56
C ALA A 128 14.47 1.72 -13.12
N GLY A 129 13.22 1.24 -13.08
CA GLY A 129 12.86 -0.07 -13.57
C GLY A 129 13.10 -1.22 -12.59
N GLY A 130 13.17 -0.91 -11.30
CA GLY A 130 13.19 -1.88 -10.22
C GLY A 130 11.84 -1.98 -9.54
N MET A 131 11.73 -2.88 -8.58
CA MET A 131 10.58 -2.97 -7.67
C MET A 131 10.91 -2.27 -6.34
N PRO A 132 9.88 -1.81 -5.59
CA PRO A 132 10.09 -1.30 -4.25
C PRO A 132 10.86 -2.28 -3.36
N SER A 133 11.81 -1.76 -2.58
CA SER A 133 12.59 -2.61 -1.67
C SER A 133 11.69 -3.23 -0.59
N PRO A 134 11.88 -4.51 -0.23
CA PRO A 134 11.16 -5.13 0.87
C PRO A 134 11.50 -4.54 2.25
N LYS A 135 12.58 -3.76 2.36
CA LYS A 135 12.97 -3.11 3.62
C LYS A 135 12.40 -1.70 3.68
N SER A 136 11.59 -1.45 4.70
CA SER A 136 11.20 -0.09 5.06
C SER A 136 12.32 0.56 5.88
N HIS A 137 12.50 1.87 5.67
CA HIS A 137 13.43 2.70 6.45
C HIS A 137 12.71 3.72 7.33
N ILE A 138 11.38 3.73 7.34
CA ILE A 138 10.61 4.68 8.16
C ILE A 138 10.89 4.43 9.64
N ALA A 139 10.83 3.19 10.09
CA ALA A 139 11.04 2.82 11.49
C ALA A 139 12.44 3.18 12.01
N ASP A 140 13.46 3.08 11.16
CA ASP A 140 14.85 3.39 11.54
C ASP A 140 15.10 4.87 11.75
N ARG A 141 14.30 5.74 11.16
CA ARG A 141 14.51 7.19 11.13
C ARG A 141 13.73 7.95 12.18
N VAL A 142 12.57 7.44 12.56
CA VAL A 142 11.73 8.12 13.53
C VAL A 142 12.11 7.68 14.94
N LYS A 143 12.91 8.51 15.58
CA LYS A 143 13.28 8.37 16.99
C LYS A 143 12.47 9.37 17.79
N GLY A 144 11.63 8.91 18.69
CA GLY A 144 10.91 9.80 19.60
C GLY A 144 9.55 9.30 20.03
N ASP A 145 8.81 10.17 20.71
CA ASP A 145 7.43 9.93 21.10
C ASP A 145 6.51 10.00 19.89
N MET A 146 5.97 8.88 19.52
CA MET A 146 5.27 8.70 18.26
C MET A 146 3.80 8.43 18.47
N LEU A 147 3.01 8.72 17.46
CA LEU A 147 1.57 8.49 17.47
C LEU A 147 1.26 7.03 17.81
N ALA A 148 0.29 6.82 18.69
CA ALA A 148 -0.20 5.49 18.96
C ALA A 148 -0.80 4.88 17.70
N ALA A 149 -0.44 3.65 17.39
CA ALA A 149 -1.07 2.93 16.30
C ALA A 149 -2.52 2.62 16.64
N SER A 150 -3.32 2.60 15.61
CA SER A 150 -4.65 2.04 15.64
C SER A 150 -4.58 0.53 15.88
N ASP A 151 -5.72 -0.07 16.10
CA ASP A 151 -5.91 -1.51 16.13
C ASP A 151 -5.20 -2.21 14.95
N SER A 152 -4.48 -3.28 15.25
CA SER A 152 -3.76 -4.07 14.25
C SER A 152 -4.67 -4.60 13.14
N GLY A 153 -5.91 -4.93 13.45
CA GLY A 153 -6.92 -5.32 12.49
C GLY A 153 -7.26 -4.19 11.50
N GLN A 154 -7.33 -2.95 11.98
CA GLN A 154 -7.54 -1.79 11.13
C GLN A 154 -6.34 -1.55 10.19
N CYS A 155 -5.11 -1.66 10.71
CA CYS A 155 -3.91 -1.56 9.87
C CYS A 155 -3.93 -2.58 8.73
N LEU A 156 -4.32 -3.81 9.04
CA LEU A 156 -4.42 -4.90 8.07
C LEU A 156 -5.51 -4.61 7.02
N ARG A 157 -6.71 -4.16 7.42
CA ARG A 157 -7.78 -3.78 6.48
C ARG A 157 -7.34 -2.67 5.52
N LEU A 158 -6.67 -1.65 6.04
CA LEU A 158 -6.18 -0.54 5.22
C LEU A 158 -5.11 -0.99 4.22
N LEU A 159 -4.19 -1.85 4.65
CA LEU A 159 -3.17 -2.42 3.77
C LEU A 159 -3.80 -3.24 2.63
N VAL A 160 -4.72 -4.14 2.95
CA VAL A 160 -5.44 -4.96 1.95
C VAL A 160 -6.14 -4.06 0.93
N ARG A 161 -6.83 -3.03 1.39
CA ARG A 161 -7.52 -2.06 0.54
C ARG A 161 -6.57 -1.33 -0.41
N VAL A 162 -5.46 -0.83 0.10
CA VAL A 162 -4.45 -0.13 -0.69
C VAL A 162 -3.87 -1.05 -1.77
N VAL A 163 -3.47 -2.26 -1.39
CA VAL A 163 -2.85 -3.22 -2.32
C VAL A 163 -3.82 -3.60 -3.46
N ILE A 164 -5.05 -3.98 -3.13
CA ILE A 164 -6.01 -4.43 -4.16
C ILE A 164 -6.36 -3.29 -5.12
N ARG A 165 -6.69 -2.11 -4.60
CA ARG A 165 -7.06 -0.96 -5.44
C ARG A 165 -5.91 -0.51 -6.35
N SER A 166 -4.69 -0.52 -5.83
CA SER A 166 -3.50 -0.14 -6.62
C SER A 166 -3.18 -1.17 -7.70
N TYR A 167 -3.34 -2.45 -7.40
CA TYR A 167 -3.16 -3.53 -8.36
C TYR A 167 -4.17 -3.40 -9.52
N VAL A 168 -5.45 -3.23 -9.20
CA VAL A 168 -6.50 -3.05 -10.22
C VAL A 168 -6.30 -1.77 -11.03
N MET A 169 -5.81 -0.69 -10.41
CA MET A 169 -5.44 0.51 -11.16
C MET A 169 -4.34 0.20 -12.18
N GLY A 170 -3.28 -0.52 -11.77
CA GLY A 170 -2.22 -0.94 -12.68
C GLY A 170 -2.74 -1.74 -13.85
N LEU A 171 -3.64 -2.70 -13.61
CA LEU A 171 -4.32 -3.47 -14.67
C LEU A 171 -5.10 -2.56 -15.62
N ARG A 172 -5.86 -1.58 -15.12
CA ARG A 172 -6.72 -0.71 -15.93
C ARG A 172 -5.95 0.31 -16.76
N LEU A 173 -4.80 0.76 -16.29
CA LEU A 173 -3.98 1.75 -17.00
C LEU A 173 -3.02 1.14 -18.01
N SER A 174 -2.90 -0.16 -18.05
CA SER A 174 -2.19 -0.82 -19.13
C SER A 174 -3.15 -1.10 -20.30
N THR A 175 -2.66 -1.22 -21.49
CA THR A 175 -3.20 -0.70 -22.73
C THR A 175 -4.32 -1.47 -23.46
N ASP A 176 -4.75 -2.67 -23.07
CA ASP A 176 -5.59 -3.49 -23.98
C ASP A 176 -6.97 -3.96 -23.48
N GLY A 177 -7.44 -3.53 -22.32
CA GLY A 177 -8.85 -3.66 -21.94
C GLY A 177 -9.36 -5.07 -21.61
N GLN A 178 -8.53 -6.09 -21.65
CA GLN A 178 -8.85 -7.44 -21.19
C GLN A 178 -8.16 -7.75 -19.86
N HIS A 179 -8.56 -7.01 -18.83
CA HIS A 179 -7.94 -7.12 -17.52
C HIS A 179 -8.27 -8.47 -16.87
N LYS A 180 -7.31 -9.37 -16.85
CA LYS A 180 -7.40 -10.58 -16.04
C LYS A 180 -6.63 -10.40 -14.75
N LEU A 181 -7.35 -10.48 -13.64
CA LEU A 181 -6.75 -10.46 -12.32
C LEU A 181 -5.92 -11.74 -12.13
N ASN A 182 -4.62 -11.57 -11.89
CA ASN A 182 -3.77 -12.67 -11.48
C ASN A 182 -3.81 -12.81 -9.96
N GLN A 183 -4.64 -13.73 -9.50
CA GLN A 183 -4.84 -13.97 -8.09
C GLN A 183 -3.54 -14.34 -7.37
N ALA A 184 -2.68 -15.15 -7.97
CA ALA A 184 -1.42 -15.57 -7.36
C ALA A 184 -0.46 -14.40 -7.13
N SER A 185 -0.33 -13.50 -8.12
CA SER A 185 0.46 -12.26 -7.97
C SER A 185 -0.08 -11.37 -6.87
N LEU A 186 -1.39 -11.14 -6.85
CA LEU A 186 -2.04 -10.29 -5.84
C LEU A 186 -1.84 -10.82 -4.42
N LEU A 187 -2.09 -12.12 -4.21
CA LEU A 187 -1.94 -12.75 -2.90
C LEU A 187 -0.49 -12.76 -2.42
N ARG A 188 0.47 -12.90 -3.33
CA ARG A 188 1.89 -12.81 -3.00
C ARG A 188 2.26 -11.39 -2.54
N ILE A 189 1.80 -10.34 -3.24
CA ILE A 189 2.04 -8.96 -2.84
C ILE A 189 1.42 -8.68 -1.48
N LEU A 190 0.22 -9.16 -1.25
CA LEU A 190 -0.43 -9.07 0.06
C LEU A 190 0.43 -9.72 1.14
N ALA A 191 0.88 -10.97 0.93
CA ALA A 191 1.70 -11.68 1.90
C ALA A 191 2.99 -10.93 2.24
N GLU A 192 3.72 -10.43 1.24
CA GLU A 192 4.95 -9.67 1.43
C GLU A 192 4.74 -8.38 2.24
N ASN A 193 3.65 -7.68 1.98
CA ASN A 193 3.35 -6.43 2.68
C ASN A 193 2.73 -6.65 4.07
N ILE A 194 1.94 -7.70 4.27
CA ILE A 194 1.47 -8.12 5.60
C ILE A 194 2.66 -8.53 6.47
N ASN A 195 3.63 -9.24 5.91
CA ASN A 195 4.84 -9.61 6.65
C ASN A 195 5.62 -8.39 7.15
N LEU A 196 5.72 -7.32 6.35
CA LEU A 196 6.30 -6.05 6.80
C LEU A 196 5.53 -5.41 7.97
N LEU A 197 4.20 -5.55 7.95
CA LEU A 197 3.35 -5.03 9.01
C LEU A 197 3.53 -5.81 10.33
N THR A 198 3.71 -7.11 10.25
CA THR A 198 3.64 -8.01 11.42
C THR A 198 5.01 -8.42 11.96
N HIS A 199 6.02 -8.61 11.14
CA HIS A 199 7.26 -9.30 11.53
C HIS A 199 8.55 -8.52 11.26
N ASP A 200 8.51 -7.50 10.42
CA ASP A 200 9.69 -6.68 10.00
C ASP A 200 10.85 -7.49 9.36
N ASP A 201 10.64 -8.77 9.08
CA ASP A 201 11.64 -9.69 8.56
C ASP A 201 11.27 -10.22 7.16
N VAL A 202 12.27 -10.79 6.49
CA VAL A 202 12.05 -11.51 5.23
C VAL A 202 11.25 -12.79 5.53
N ILE A 203 10.22 -13.06 4.73
CA ILE A 203 9.44 -14.30 4.84
C ILE A 203 10.40 -15.48 4.68
N THR A 204 10.52 -16.29 5.74
CA THR A 204 11.32 -17.49 5.77
C THR A 204 10.41 -18.69 5.95
N GLY A 205 10.49 -19.64 5.04
CA GLY A 205 9.73 -20.90 5.09
C GLY A 205 9.43 -21.42 3.69
N ASP A 206 9.22 -22.73 3.61
CA ASP A 206 8.72 -23.36 2.40
C ASP A 206 7.20 -23.52 2.54
N PHE A 207 6.45 -22.82 1.72
CA PHE A 207 4.99 -22.88 1.68
C PHE A 207 4.54 -23.55 0.39
N GLU A 208 3.74 -24.61 0.53
CA GLU A 208 3.20 -25.34 -0.62
C GLU A 208 2.08 -24.57 -1.33
N THR A 209 1.36 -23.71 -0.57
CA THR A 209 0.25 -22.90 -1.09
C THR A 209 0.34 -21.47 -0.62
N VAL A 210 -0.28 -20.57 -1.38
CA VAL A 210 -0.36 -19.14 -1.01
C VAL A 210 -1.20 -18.94 0.25
N ASP A 211 -2.20 -19.78 0.47
CA ASP A 211 -3.03 -19.72 1.68
C ASP A 211 -2.22 -20.05 2.95
N GLN A 212 -1.31 -21.02 2.87
CA GLN A 212 -0.38 -21.32 3.97
C GLN A 212 0.55 -20.14 4.24
N LEU A 213 1.06 -19.50 3.20
CA LEU A 213 1.87 -18.29 3.31
C LEU A 213 1.08 -17.15 3.97
N LEU A 214 -0.14 -16.89 3.51
CA LEU A 214 -1.00 -15.83 4.08
C LEU A 214 -1.36 -16.10 5.54
N ALA A 215 -1.74 -17.33 5.88
CA ALA A 215 -2.03 -17.71 7.27
C ALA A 215 -0.80 -17.51 8.18
N HIS A 216 0.39 -17.85 7.68
CA HIS A 216 1.65 -17.65 8.41
C HIS A 216 1.93 -16.16 8.66
N VAL A 217 1.90 -15.31 7.61
CA VAL A 217 2.23 -13.89 7.74
C VAL A 217 1.19 -13.11 8.53
N CYS A 218 -0.07 -13.54 8.54
CA CYS A 218 -1.12 -12.95 9.38
C CYS A 218 -0.90 -13.22 10.88
N GLY A 219 -0.13 -14.23 11.24
CA GLY A 219 0.21 -14.52 12.62
C GLY A 219 -0.94 -15.12 13.48
N GLY A 220 -2.07 -15.49 12.85
CA GLY A 220 -3.20 -16.13 13.55
C GLY A 220 -4.50 -16.13 12.77
N GLU A 221 -5.44 -16.96 13.22
CA GLU A 221 -6.74 -17.15 12.55
C GLU A 221 -7.60 -15.88 12.52
N GLU A 222 -7.57 -15.08 13.58
CA GLU A 222 -8.33 -13.83 13.65
C GLU A 222 -7.86 -12.83 12.60
N SER A 223 -6.56 -12.58 12.51
CA SER A 223 -5.98 -11.69 11.50
C SER A 223 -6.19 -12.20 10.09
N PHE A 224 -6.11 -13.51 9.88
CA PHE A 224 -6.40 -14.13 8.58
C PHE A 224 -7.87 -13.95 8.20
N ALA A 225 -8.80 -14.07 9.14
CA ALA A 225 -10.22 -13.83 8.90
C ALA A 225 -10.49 -12.35 8.54
N ILE A 226 -9.88 -11.42 9.25
CA ILE A 226 -9.96 -9.97 8.94
C ILE A 226 -9.45 -9.68 7.53
N MET A 227 -8.29 -10.21 7.17
CA MET A 227 -7.72 -10.06 5.83
C MET A 227 -8.65 -10.60 4.75
N SER A 228 -9.17 -11.82 4.95
CA SER A 228 -10.04 -12.48 3.98
C SER A 228 -11.37 -11.75 3.80
N GLU A 229 -11.96 -11.26 4.89
CA GLU A 229 -13.17 -10.44 4.86
C GLU A 229 -12.96 -9.15 4.08
N GLU A 230 -11.91 -8.41 4.39
CA GLU A 230 -11.61 -7.14 3.71
C GLU A 230 -11.25 -7.36 2.24
N MET A 231 -10.53 -8.43 1.92
CA MET A 231 -10.23 -8.78 0.54
C MET A 231 -11.51 -9.01 -0.26
N ASN A 232 -12.47 -9.76 0.28
CA ASN A 232 -13.76 -10.00 -0.38
C ASN A 232 -14.56 -8.70 -0.54
N ASN A 233 -14.58 -7.83 0.47
CA ASN A 233 -15.28 -6.55 0.42
C ASN A 233 -14.71 -5.65 -0.69
N VAL A 234 -13.38 -5.47 -0.70
CA VAL A 234 -12.73 -4.61 -1.69
C VAL A 234 -12.82 -5.19 -3.10
N MET A 235 -12.71 -6.51 -3.25
CA MET A 235 -12.87 -7.16 -4.54
C MET A 235 -14.29 -6.99 -5.10
N ASN A 236 -15.31 -7.11 -4.26
CA ASN A 236 -16.69 -6.86 -4.67
C ASN A 236 -16.91 -5.41 -5.08
N ASP A 237 -16.34 -4.44 -4.35
CA ASP A 237 -16.38 -3.02 -4.70
C ASP A 237 -15.72 -2.73 -6.05
N VAL A 238 -14.58 -3.39 -6.31
CA VAL A 238 -13.77 -3.13 -7.50
C VAL A 238 -14.29 -3.85 -8.74
N ILE A 239 -14.83 -5.06 -8.58
CA ILE A 239 -15.36 -5.88 -9.68
C ILE A 239 -16.84 -5.57 -9.92
N GLY A 240 -17.62 -5.36 -8.85
CA GLY A 240 -19.05 -5.07 -8.93
C GLY A 240 -19.37 -3.61 -9.29
N GLY A 241 -18.41 -2.73 -9.18
CA GLY A 241 -18.55 -1.35 -9.60
C GLY A 241 -18.19 -1.19 -11.07
N ASP A 242 -19.20 -1.20 -11.94
CA ASP A 242 -19.12 -0.61 -13.28
C ASP A 242 -18.91 0.93 -13.21
N ALA A 243 -18.26 1.37 -12.16
CA ALA A 243 -18.11 2.79 -11.89
C ALA A 243 -16.67 3.07 -11.47
N ILE A 244 -15.86 3.41 -12.43
CA ILE A 244 -15.04 4.64 -12.37
C ILE A 244 -14.81 5.12 -13.80
#